data_085e4c1cb2a92e7e5f545be852a8456e
#
_entry.id   085e4c1cb2a92e7e5f545be852a8456e
#
_cell.length_a   1.000
_cell.length_b   1.000
_cell.length_c   1.000
_cell.angle_alpha   90.00
_cell.angle_beta   90.00
_cell.angle_gamma   90.00
#
_symmetry.space_group_name_H-M   'P 1'
#
loop_
_entity.id
_entity.type
_entity.pdbx_description
1 polymer ?
#
loop_
_entity_poly.entity_id
_entity_poly.type
_entity_poly.pdbx_seq_one_letter_code
_entity_poly.pdbx_strand_id
1 'polypeptide(L)'
;AAFAVNARAPELIAHWCRMRVVPFIHFGTDYVFDGTKKGAYTEADPVSPVNVYGRSKAEGEAAVIREGGAVLRVGWVHASTVRGFVPWVVKGLLAGGDLRVAGDQKGAPTAARTAAEIAWQVLSAVGQNRAAGGLYHAASSGVTTRFEAACFIRDCLTQEGLAVRGKLTEVKTK
;
A
#
# COMPACT_ATOMS: atom_id res chain seq x y z
N ALA A 1 -15.24 -1.29 14.97
CA ALA A 1 -13.96 -2.01 14.98
C ALA A 1 -12.89 -1.28 14.17
N ALA A 2 -13.12 -0.87 12.88
CA ALA A 2 -12.08 -0.28 12.01
C ALA A 2 -11.42 0.98 12.63
N PHE A 3 -12.19 1.93 13.10
CA PHE A 3 -11.68 3.17 13.73
C PHE A 3 -10.89 2.91 15.03
N ALA A 4 -11.29 1.91 15.81
CA ALA A 4 -10.54 1.56 17.03
C ALA A 4 -9.10 1.09 16.69
N VAL A 5 -8.95 0.32 15.61
CA VAL A 5 -7.66 -0.25 15.19
C VAL A 5 -6.86 0.73 14.33
N ASN A 6 -7.52 1.40 13.37
CA ASN A 6 -6.83 2.21 12.37
C ASN A 6 -6.66 3.69 12.75
N ALA A 7 -7.44 4.20 13.72
CA ALA A 7 -7.36 5.58 14.19
C ALA A 7 -6.95 5.66 15.66
N ARG A 8 -7.75 5.10 16.57
CA ARG A 8 -7.53 5.28 18.01
C ARG A 8 -6.24 4.62 18.51
N ALA A 9 -5.94 3.40 18.07
CA ALA A 9 -4.72 2.71 18.50
C ALA A 9 -3.45 3.44 18.02
N PRO A 10 -3.30 3.82 16.74
CA PRO A 10 -2.17 4.64 16.28
C PRO A 10 -2.03 5.97 17.01
N GLU A 11 -3.15 6.67 17.32
CA GLU A 11 -3.14 7.90 18.11
C GLU A 11 -2.51 7.69 19.49
N LEU A 12 -2.97 6.67 20.23
CA LEU A 12 -2.46 6.35 21.56
C LEU A 12 -0.96 5.98 21.53
N ILE A 13 -0.55 5.19 20.54
CA ILE A 13 0.87 4.80 20.40
C ILE A 13 1.72 6.03 20.06
N ALA A 14 1.27 6.87 19.12
CA ALA A 14 1.99 8.08 18.73
C ALA A 14 2.14 9.04 19.93
N HIS A 15 1.07 9.25 20.68
CA HIS A 15 1.11 10.04 21.90
C HIS A 15 2.11 9.48 22.93
N TRP A 16 2.07 8.18 23.18
CA TRP A 16 3.01 7.52 24.08
C TRP A 16 4.47 7.68 23.61
N CYS A 17 4.72 7.52 22.32
CA CYS A 17 6.05 7.69 21.71
C CYS A 17 6.53 9.15 21.87
N ARG A 18 5.67 10.14 21.59
CA ARG A 18 5.98 11.56 21.77
C ARG A 18 6.39 11.88 23.19
N MET A 19 5.63 11.39 24.19
CA MET A 19 5.93 11.62 25.61
C MET A 19 7.29 11.02 26.06
N ARG A 20 7.84 10.08 25.31
CA ARG A 20 9.13 9.42 25.59
C ARG A 20 10.24 9.77 24.61
N VAL A 21 9.95 10.69 23.69
CA VAL A 21 10.92 11.13 22.64
C VAL A 21 11.38 9.92 21.80
N VAL A 22 10.46 8.97 21.53
CA VAL A 22 10.71 7.82 20.66
C VAL A 22 10.16 8.13 19.27
N PRO A 23 10.95 8.01 18.20
CA PRO A 23 10.47 8.23 16.85
C PRO A 23 9.42 7.17 16.48
N PHE A 24 8.33 7.60 15.83
CA PHE A 24 7.22 6.72 15.46
C PHE A 24 6.85 6.89 13.99
N ILE A 25 6.69 5.75 13.30
CA ILE A 25 6.19 5.71 11.93
C ILE A 25 4.94 4.84 11.85
N HIS A 26 3.93 5.32 11.14
CA HIS A 26 2.67 4.63 10.87
C HIS A 26 2.50 4.37 9.37
N PHE A 27 2.14 3.14 9.01
CA PHE A 27 1.80 2.84 7.62
C PHE A 27 0.40 3.34 7.28
N GLY A 28 0.34 4.31 6.37
CA GLY A 28 -0.88 4.82 5.73
C GLY A 28 -1.26 3.98 4.51
N THR A 29 -2.17 4.52 3.68
CA THR A 29 -2.70 3.84 2.50
C THR A 29 -3.09 4.83 1.41
N ASP A 30 -2.99 4.42 0.14
CA ASP A 30 -3.55 5.12 -1.02
C ASP A 30 -5.09 5.18 -1.03
N TYR A 31 -5.78 4.32 -0.25
CA TYR A 31 -7.25 4.35 -0.07
C TYR A 31 -7.77 5.59 0.66
N VAL A 32 -6.92 6.50 1.10
CA VAL A 32 -7.32 7.82 1.57
C VAL A 32 -7.75 8.75 0.45
N PHE A 33 -7.48 8.40 -0.80
CA PHE A 33 -7.89 9.12 -2.00
C PHE A 33 -9.10 8.47 -2.66
N ASP A 34 -9.82 9.25 -3.49
CA ASP A 34 -10.99 8.79 -4.25
C ASP A 34 -10.65 8.13 -5.61
N GLY A 35 -9.39 8.27 -6.06
CA GLY A 35 -8.93 7.69 -7.33
C GLY A 35 -9.36 8.47 -8.57
N THR A 36 -9.91 9.69 -8.44
CA THR A 36 -10.44 10.49 -9.58
C THR A 36 -9.39 11.37 -10.26
N LYS A 37 -8.27 11.62 -9.59
CA LYS A 37 -7.20 12.47 -10.12
C LYS A 37 -6.56 11.85 -11.37
N LYS A 38 -6.39 12.67 -12.42
CA LYS A 38 -5.56 12.29 -13.56
C LYS A 38 -4.10 12.48 -13.21
N GLY A 39 -3.37 11.39 -13.01
CA GLY A 39 -1.96 11.39 -12.62
C GLY A 39 -1.72 10.93 -11.19
N ALA A 40 -0.49 11.05 -10.75
CA ALA A 40 -0.10 10.62 -9.41
C ALA A 40 -0.65 11.57 -8.33
N TYR A 41 -1.08 10.98 -7.20
CA TYR A 41 -1.34 11.74 -5.98
C TYR A 41 -0.02 12.08 -5.29
N THR A 42 0.03 13.26 -4.68
CA THR A 42 1.15 13.76 -3.88
C THR A 42 0.72 13.90 -2.42
N GLU A 43 1.68 14.12 -1.54
CA GLU A 43 1.43 14.35 -0.12
C GLU A 43 0.58 15.62 0.14
N ALA A 44 0.62 16.59 -0.77
CA ALA A 44 -0.16 17.84 -0.69
C ALA A 44 -1.62 17.69 -1.16
N ASP A 45 -1.97 16.58 -1.82
CA ASP A 45 -3.35 16.39 -2.30
C ASP A 45 -4.31 16.13 -1.12
N PRO A 46 -5.52 16.70 -1.15
CA PRO A 46 -6.50 16.48 -0.11
C PRO A 46 -6.99 15.03 -0.09
N VAL A 47 -7.19 14.49 1.10
CA VAL A 47 -7.79 13.15 1.27
C VAL A 47 -9.30 13.19 1.00
N SER A 48 -9.80 12.18 0.28
CA SER A 48 -11.22 12.02 -0.08
C SER A 48 -11.62 10.54 -0.08
N PRO A 49 -11.53 9.83 1.07
CA PRO A 49 -11.71 8.39 1.12
C PRO A 49 -13.16 7.98 0.85
N VAL A 50 -13.36 7.05 -0.08
CA VAL A 50 -14.68 6.57 -0.52
C VAL A 50 -15.24 5.42 0.32
N ASN A 51 -14.43 4.81 1.19
CA ASN A 51 -14.85 3.65 1.99
C ASN A 51 -14.46 3.80 3.48
N VAL A 52 -15.00 2.92 4.32
CA VAL A 52 -14.77 2.94 5.79
C VAL A 52 -13.30 2.70 6.12
N TYR A 53 -12.61 1.83 5.38
CA TYR A 53 -11.19 1.57 5.58
C TYR A 53 -10.37 2.85 5.35
N GLY A 54 -10.53 3.48 4.20
CA GLY A 54 -9.84 4.73 3.87
C GLY A 54 -10.12 5.85 4.88
N ARG A 55 -11.40 6.02 5.28
CA ARG A 55 -11.77 7.02 6.31
C ARG A 55 -11.08 6.74 7.64
N SER A 56 -11.10 5.49 8.12
CA SER A 56 -10.46 5.14 9.39
C SER A 56 -8.94 5.30 9.35
N LYS A 57 -8.31 5.01 8.19
CA LYS A 57 -6.88 5.23 8.01
C LYS A 57 -6.52 6.72 7.95
N ALA A 58 -7.29 7.54 7.23
CA ALA A 58 -7.08 8.99 7.15
C ALA A 58 -7.17 9.66 8.53
N GLU A 59 -8.11 9.23 9.39
CA GLU A 59 -8.22 9.73 10.77
C GLU A 59 -6.97 9.35 11.60
N GLY A 60 -6.49 8.12 11.46
CA GLY A 60 -5.27 7.67 12.13
C GLY A 60 -4.02 8.41 11.65
N GLU A 61 -3.89 8.66 10.35
CA GLU A 61 -2.80 9.46 9.77
C GLU A 61 -2.78 10.87 10.38
N ALA A 62 -3.93 11.55 10.42
CA ALA A 62 -4.04 12.88 10.99
C ALA A 62 -3.68 12.90 12.48
N ALA A 63 -4.09 11.87 13.22
CA ALA A 63 -3.76 11.75 14.64
C ALA A 63 -2.25 11.55 14.86
N VAL A 64 -1.61 10.68 14.08
CA VAL A 64 -0.15 10.41 14.17
C VAL A 64 0.67 11.66 13.83
N ILE A 65 0.29 12.39 12.78
CA ILE A 65 0.97 13.63 12.37
C ILE A 65 0.84 14.70 13.47
N ARG A 66 -0.35 14.86 14.07
CA ARG A 66 -0.59 15.78 15.18
C ARG A 66 0.30 15.48 16.40
N GLU A 67 0.62 14.21 16.64
CA GLU A 67 1.53 13.78 17.70
C GLU A 67 3.02 13.83 17.28
N GLY A 68 3.34 14.37 16.10
CA GLY A 68 4.73 14.52 15.62
C GLY A 68 5.34 13.26 15.03
N GLY A 69 4.56 12.20 14.82
CA GLY A 69 5.00 10.99 14.15
C GLY A 69 5.08 11.14 12.63
N ALA A 70 5.68 10.16 11.96
CA ALA A 70 5.70 10.06 10.51
C ALA A 70 4.63 9.08 10.01
N VAL A 71 4.03 9.41 8.87
CA VAL A 71 3.10 8.52 8.14
C VAL A 71 3.71 8.17 6.79
N LEU A 72 3.73 6.89 6.47
CA LEU A 72 4.19 6.38 5.19
C LEU A 72 3.03 5.74 4.44
N ARG A 73 2.43 6.46 3.48
CA ARG A 73 1.39 5.90 2.62
C ARG A 73 1.99 4.91 1.64
N VAL A 74 1.44 3.71 1.63
CA VAL A 74 1.81 2.62 0.73
C VAL A 74 0.59 2.14 -0.05
N GLY A 75 0.80 1.66 -1.27
CA GLY A 75 -0.25 1.05 -2.09
C GLY A 75 0.18 -0.31 -2.62
N TRP A 76 -0.77 -1.21 -2.82
CA TRP A 76 -0.58 -2.52 -3.45
C TRP A 76 0.65 -3.30 -2.95
N VAL A 77 0.87 -3.28 -1.63
CA VAL A 77 2.01 -3.96 -1.02
C VAL A 77 1.91 -5.46 -1.25
N HIS A 78 3.00 -6.04 -1.75
CA HIS A 78 3.08 -7.46 -2.06
C HIS A 78 4.37 -8.09 -1.52
N ALA A 79 4.29 -9.39 -1.24
CA ALA A 79 5.43 -10.24 -0.91
C ALA A 79 5.19 -11.65 -1.45
N SER A 80 6.27 -12.39 -1.72
CA SER A 80 6.20 -13.77 -2.22
C SER A 80 5.79 -14.78 -1.15
N THR A 81 6.02 -14.46 0.12
CA THR A 81 5.89 -15.40 1.25
C THR A 81 4.57 -15.32 2.00
N VAL A 82 3.71 -14.34 1.69
CA VAL A 82 2.43 -14.13 2.39
C VAL A 82 1.25 -14.25 1.44
N ARG A 83 0.06 -14.45 2.00
CA ARG A 83 -1.19 -14.41 1.20
C ARG A 83 -1.35 -13.02 0.58
N GLY A 84 -1.73 -12.97 -0.70
CA GLY A 84 -1.93 -11.71 -1.40
C GLY A 84 -2.13 -11.91 -2.90
N PHE A 85 -2.16 -10.81 -3.63
CA PHE A 85 -2.46 -10.81 -5.06
C PHE A 85 -1.45 -11.63 -5.87
N VAL A 86 -0.14 -11.40 -5.69
CA VAL A 86 0.91 -12.10 -6.46
C VAL A 86 0.87 -13.61 -6.23
N PRO A 87 0.90 -14.15 -4.98
CA PRO A 87 0.77 -15.58 -4.76
C PRO A 87 -0.56 -16.17 -5.24
N TRP A 88 -1.65 -15.41 -5.18
CA TRP A 88 -2.95 -15.85 -5.70
C TRP A 88 -2.91 -16.04 -7.23
N VAL A 89 -2.34 -15.08 -7.98
CA VAL A 89 -2.18 -15.17 -9.43
C VAL A 89 -1.28 -16.33 -9.81
N VAL A 90 -0.09 -16.44 -9.20
CA VAL A 90 0.86 -17.53 -9.46
C VAL A 90 0.22 -18.89 -9.25
N LYS A 91 -0.39 -19.10 -8.08
CA LYS A 91 -1.05 -20.37 -7.75
C LYS A 91 -2.18 -20.71 -8.71
N GLY A 92 -3.03 -19.73 -9.05
CA GLY A 92 -4.15 -19.94 -9.96
C GLY A 92 -3.70 -20.29 -11.38
N LEU A 93 -2.69 -19.59 -11.90
CA LEU A 93 -2.13 -19.84 -13.22
C LEU A 93 -1.48 -21.22 -13.33
N LEU A 94 -0.72 -21.65 -12.33
CA LEU A 94 -0.09 -22.98 -12.33
C LEU A 94 -1.11 -24.11 -12.11
N ALA A 95 -2.17 -23.86 -11.36
CA ALA A 95 -3.23 -24.85 -11.12
C ALA A 95 -4.26 -25.00 -12.28
N GLY A 96 -4.20 -24.15 -13.31
CA GLY A 96 -5.16 -24.20 -14.43
C GLY A 96 -6.48 -23.47 -14.17
N GLY A 97 -6.50 -22.54 -13.20
CA GLY A 97 -7.69 -21.77 -12.85
C GLY A 97 -8.06 -20.68 -13.87
N ASP A 98 -9.33 -20.30 -13.93
CA ASP A 98 -9.79 -19.09 -14.63
C ASP A 98 -9.83 -17.94 -13.62
N LEU A 99 -8.91 -16.98 -13.77
CA LEU A 99 -8.70 -15.85 -12.88
C LEU A 99 -9.34 -14.59 -13.48
N ARG A 100 -10.39 -14.11 -12.85
CA ARG A 100 -11.03 -12.84 -13.21
C ARG A 100 -10.35 -11.70 -12.48
N VAL A 101 -9.72 -10.79 -13.23
CA VAL A 101 -8.86 -9.73 -12.68
C VAL A 101 -9.33 -8.37 -13.14
N ALA A 102 -9.42 -7.40 -12.22
CA ALA A 102 -9.85 -6.04 -12.51
C ALA A 102 -8.86 -5.31 -13.43
N GLY A 103 -9.35 -4.78 -14.57
CA GLY A 103 -8.58 -3.99 -15.52
C GLY A 103 -8.75 -2.48 -15.35
N ASP A 104 -9.67 -2.04 -14.50
CA ASP A 104 -9.99 -0.62 -14.26
C ASP A 104 -9.40 -0.07 -12.95
N GLN A 105 -8.81 -0.92 -12.11
CA GLN A 105 -8.09 -0.48 -10.91
C GLN A 105 -6.63 -0.21 -11.25
N LYS A 106 -6.20 1.04 -11.09
CA LYS A 106 -4.82 1.49 -11.32
C LYS A 106 -4.07 1.67 -10.00
N GLY A 107 -2.79 1.33 -10.00
CA GLY A 107 -1.93 1.49 -8.83
C GLY A 107 -0.46 1.20 -9.14
N ALA A 108 0.38 1.33 -8.12
CA ALA A 108 1.81 1.04 -8.18
C ALA A 108 2.12 -0.15 -7.25
N PRO A 109 2.27 -1.38 -7.77
CA PRO A 109 2.66 -2.51 -6.94
C PRO A 109 3.99 -2.25 -6.24
N THR A 110 4.00 -2.28 -4.91
CA THR A 110 5.17 -1.98 -4.10
C THR A 110 5.58 -3.21 -3.31
N ALA A 111 6.82 -3.66 -3.45
CA ALA A 111 7.31 -4.77 -2.68
C ALA A 111 7.36 -4.42 -1.18
N ALA A 112 6.94 -5.33 -0.32
CA ALA A 112 6.96 -5.14 1.13
C ALA A 112 8.39 -4.83 1.64
N ARG A 113 9.41 -5.43 1.03
CA ARG A 113 10.81 -5.13 1.32
C ARG A 113 11.15 -3.67 1.04
N THR A 114 10.78 -3.15 -0.13
CA THR A 114 11.00 -1.73 -0.50
C THR A 114 10.27 -0.79 0.47
N ALA A 115 9.01 -1.09 0.80
CA ALA A 115 8.27 -0.31 1.78
C ALA A 115 8.94 -0.31 3.17
N ALA A 116 9.49 -1.45 3.60
CA ALA A 116 10.22 -1.57 4.86
C ALA A 116 11.55 -0.81 4.85
N GLU A 117 12.30 -0.86 3.74
CA GLU A 117 13.55 -0.12 3.57
C GLU A 117 13.31 1.40 3.62
N ILE A 118 12.28 1.90 2.93
CA ILE A 118 11.87 3.31 2.98
C ILE A 118 11.43 3.69 4.41
N ALA A 119 10.62 2.85 5.05
CA ALA A 119 10.18 3.09 6.43
C ALA A 119 11.36 3.21 7.39
N TRP A 120 12.37 2.33 7.25
CA TRP A 120 13.58 2.40 8.06
C TRP A 120 14.38 3.70 7.82
N GLN A 121 14.51 4.12 6.55
CA GLN A 121 15.19 5.37 6.22
C GLN A 121 14.48 6.59 6.81
N VAL A 122 13.15 6.68 6.67
CA VAL A 122 12.34 7.77 7.24
C VAL A 122 12.45 7.76 8.77
N LEU A 123 12.25 6.60 9.41
CA LEU A 123 12.32 6.46 10.87
C LEU A 123 13.70 6.88 11.41
N SER A 124 14.78 6.45 10.74
CA SER A 124 16.15 6.79 11.11
C SER A 124 16.43 8.28 10.94
N ALA A 125 15.93 8.88 9.87
CA ALA A 125 16.09 10.32 9.62
C ALA A 125 15.33 11.17 10.66
N VAL A 126 14.10 10.76 11.02
CA VAL A 126 13.32 11.41 12.08
C VAL A 126 14.00 11.27 13.44
N GLY A 127 14.47 10.06 13.78
CA GLY A 127 15.16 9.80 15.05
C GLY A 127 16.50 10.55 15.20
N GLN A 128 17.12 10.93 14.09
CA GLN A 128 18.36 11.74 14.06
C GLN A 128 18.09 13.24 13.85
N ASN A 129 16.86 13.69 13.92
CA ASN A 129 16.45 15.08 13.63
C ASN A 129 16.87 15.60 12.23
N ARG A 130 17.09 14.70 11.27
CA ARG A 130 17.42 15.04 9.88
C ARG A 130 16.18 15.17 8.99
N ALA A 131 15.02 14.72 9.48
CA ALA A 131 13.72 14.91 8.87
C ALA A 131 12.69 15.20 9.96
N ALA A 132 11.65 15.93 9.61
CA ALA A 132 10.50 16.14 10.48
C ALA A 132 9.58 14.92 10.46
N GLY A 133 8.76 14.74 11.51
CA GLY A 133 7.54 13.95 11.40
C GLY A 133 6.64 14.52 10.29
N GLY A 134 5.76 13.74 9.73
CA GLY A 134 4.88 14.21 8.67
C GLY A 134 4.47 13.09 7.72
N LEU A 135 4.02 13.49 6.53
CA LEU A 135 3.45 12.58 5.54
C LEU A 135 4.45 12.33 4.41
N TYR A 136 4.58 11.05 4.06
CA TYR A 136 5.44 10.57 2.98
C TYR A 136 4.69 9.54 2.15
N HIS A 137 4.95 9.49 0.83
CA HIS A 137 4.50 8.44 -0.05
C HIS A 137 5.63 7.45 -0.32
N ALA A 138 5.34 6.15 -0.22
CA ALA A 138 6.24 5.07 -0.62
C ALA A 138 5.54 4.18 -1.62
N ALA A 139 5.74 4.48 -2.90
CA ALA A 139 5.23 3.71 -4.01
C ALA A 139 6.35 3.48 -5.02
N SER A 140 6.34 2.30 -5.66
CA SER A 140 7.22 2.04 -6.80
C SER A 140 6.87 2.97 -7.95
N SER A 141 7.83 3.25 -8.83
CA SER A 141 7.61 4.03 -10.04
C SER A 141 6.70 3.29 -11.03
N GLY A 142 5.97 4.05 -11.85
CA GLY A 142 5.06 3.52 -12.84
C GLY A 142 3.65 3.29 -12.31
N VAL A 143 2.73 3.06 -13.24
CA VAL A 143 1.32 2.76 -12.97
C VAL A 143 0.92 1.56 -13.81
N THR A 144 0.21 0.62 -13.21
CA THR A 144 -0.35 -0.54 -13.90
C THR A 144 -1.76 -0.82 -13.41
N THR A 145 -2.50 -1.65 -14.14
CA THR A 145 -3.76 -2.23 -13.66
C THR A 145 -3.52 -3.56 -12.96
N ARG A 146 -4.50 -4.04 -12.21
CA ARG A 146 -4.43 -5.41 -11.63
C ARG A 146 -4.30 -6.46 -12.73
N PHE A 147 -5.01 -6.27 -13.85
CA PHE A 147 -4.97 -7.20 -14.98
C PHE A 147 -3.59 -7.20 -15.66
N GLU A 148 -3.03 -6.04 -15.98
CA GLU A 148 -1.68 -5.92 -16.56
C GLU A 148 -0.62 -6.54 -15.64
N ALA A 149 -0.70 -6.30 -14.32
CA ALA A 149 0.19 -6.92 -13.35
C ALA A 149 0.07 -8.46 -13.35
N ALA A 150 -1.15 -9.01 -13.49
CA ALA A 150 -1.34 -10.45 -13.62
C ALA A 150 -0.79 -11.00 -14.93
N CYS A 151 -0.91 -10.26 -16.04
CA CYS A 151 -0.29 -10.62 -17.33
C CYS A 151 1.23 -10.65 -17.21
N PHE A 152 1.82 -9.64 -16.57
CA PHE A 152 3.27 -9.62 -16.33
C PHE A 152 3.73 -10.83 -15.52
N ILE A 153 3.00 -11.21 -14.45
CA ILE A 153 3.31 -12.41 -13.67
C ILE A 153 3.26 -13.66 -14.55
N ARG A 154 2.22 -13.80 -15.38
CA ARG A 154 2.10 -14.92 -16.33
C ARG A 154 3.32 -15.01 -17.26
N ASP A 155 3.72 -13.87 -17.81
CA ASP A 155 4.83 -13.81 -18.78
C ASP A 155 6.15 -14.17 -18.11
N CYS A 156 6.41 -13.71 -16.88
CA CYS A 156 7.56 -14.14 -16.07
C CYS A 156 7.55 -15.65 -15.82
N LEU A 157 6.41 -16.24 -15.42
CA LEU A 157 6.31 -17.69 -15.19
C LEU A 157 6.64 -18.48 -16.47
N THR A 158 6.16 -18.00 -17.63
CA THR A 158 6.41 -18.63 -18.92
C THR A 158 7.90 -18.54 -19.31
N GLN A 159 8.54 -17.39 -19.08
CA GLN A 159 9.97 -17.19 -19.34
C GLN A 159 10.85 -18.10 -18.46
N GLU A 160 10.42 -18.37 -17.23
CA GLU A 160 11.08 -19.32 -16.32
C GLU A 160 10.77 -20.80 -16.66
N GLY A 161 10.10 -21.08 -17.78
CA GLY A 161 9.80 -22.44 -18.23
C GLY A 161 8.71 -23.16 -17.44
N LEU A 162 7.94 -22.45 -16.63
CA LEU A 162 6.86 -23.04 -15.85
C LEU A 162 5.61 -23.28 -16.71
N ALA A 163 4.95 -24.42 -16.53
CA ALA A 163 3.73 -24.77 -17.27
C ALA A 163 2.53 -23.93 -16.78
N VAL A 164 2.30 -22.80 -17.42
CA VAL A 164 1.15 -21.94 -17.18
C VAL A 164 -0.09 -22.57 -17.86
N ARG A 165 -1.05 -23.07 -17.08
CA ARG A 165 -2.27 -23.73 -17.54
C ARG A 165 -3.51 -22.88 -17.33
N GLY A 166 -3.44 -21.88 -16.45
CA GLY A 166 -4.55 -21.00 -16.08
C GLY A 166 -4.79 -19.90 -17.11
N LYS A 167 -5.99 -19.33 -17.05
CA LYS A 167 -6.43 -18.24 -17.93
C LYS A 167 -6.65 -16.97 -17.12
N LEU A 168 -6.30 -15.82 -17.71
CA LEU A 168 -6.62 -14.49 -17.18
C LEU A 168 -7.79 -13.90 -17.97
N THR A 169 -8.81 -13.45 -17.29
CA THR A 169 -9.97 -12.76 -17.87
C THR A 169 -10.09 -11.38 -17.24
N GLU A 170 -10.00 -10.34 -18.07
CA GLU A 170 -10.19 -8.97 -17.62
C GLU A 170 -11.64 -8.70 -17.25
N VAL A 171 -11.87 -8.04 -16.11
CA VAL A 171 -13.19 -7.62 -15.66
C VAL A 171 -13.15 -6.18 -15.16
N LYS A 172 -14.32 -5.51 -15.17
CA LYS A 172 -14.50 -4.22 -14.50
C LYS A 172 -14.94 -4.43 -13.06
N THR A 173 -14.44 -3.58 -12.17
CA THR A 173 -14.94 -3.49 -10.79
C THR A 173 -16.34 -2.87 -10.83
N LYS A 174 -17.30 -3.45 -10.08
CA LYS A 174 -18.66 -2.91 -9.98
C LYS A 174 -18.70 -1.71 -9.05
#